data_0d7d8e036f25d8e9bbdf38d15d5c8ca1
#
_entry.id   0d7d8e036f25d8e9bbdf38d15d5c8ca1
#
_cell.length_a   1.000
_cell.length_b   1.000
_cell.length_c   1.000
_cell.angle_alpha   90.00
_cell.angle_beta   90.00
_cell.angle_gamma   90.00
#
_symmetry.space_group_name_H-M   'P 1'
#
loop_
_entity.id
_entity.type
_entity.pdbx_description
1 polymer ?
#
loop_
_entity_poly.entity_id
_entity_poly.type
_entity_poly.pdbx_seq_one_letter_code
_entity_poly.pdbx_strand_id
1 'polypeptide(L)'
;MLKGIRQSDKELLPVINDYGCLFLCFAQASPLIFEGKEGRQALNKIWSEATKKGYISGDINHDGDYDDDGEAEIKNHNALANEFFALDVRYDGTHHKADEKIPSKVKVVFGKYVWKGGHFVVLNKSKAVTFDSFGKSNTVQNGKLESMRWYYANS
;
A
#
# COMPACT_ATOMS: atom_id res chain seq x y z
N MET A 1 2.73 -6.33 9.83
CA MET A 1 1.47 -7.05 9.59
C MET A 1 0.33 -6.37 10.32
N LEU A 2 -0.80 -6.22 9.67
CA LEU A 2 -2.01 -5.66 10.26
C LEU A 2 -2.81 -6.76 10.94
N LYS A 3 -3.28 -6.50 12.17
CA LYS A 3 -4.18 -7.39 12.91
C LYS A 3 -5.47 -6.65 13.24
N GLY A 4 -6.56 -7.05 12.61
CA GLY A 4 -7.89 -6.47 12.88
C GLY A 4 -8.06 -5.03 12.43
N ILE A 5 -7.16 -4.51 11.61
CA ILE A 5 -7.23 -3.14 11.10
C ILE A 5 -7.60 -3.20 9.61
N ARG A 6 -8.59 -2.43 9.21
CA ARG A 6 -9.02 -2.31 7.82
C ARG A 6 -8.98 -0.86 7.38
N GLN A 7 -8.90 -0.65 6.08
CA GLN A 7 -8.84 0.70 5.51
C GLN A 7 -10.05 1.56 5.88
N SER A 8 -11.21 0.94 6.06
CA SER A 8 -12.45 1.62 6.48
C SER A 8 -12.48 2.01 7.95
N ASP A 9 -11.45 1.71 8.72
CA ASP A 9 -11.40 1.96 10.16
C ASP A 9 -11.46 3.47 10.46
N LYS A 10 -12.42 3.87 11.26
CA LYS A 10 -12.68 5.29 11.57
C LYS A 10 -11.56 5.96 12.36
N GLU A 11 -10.72 5.19 13.04
CA GLU A 11 -9.58 5.72 13.79
C GLU A 11 -8.37 6.01 12.91
N LEU A 12 -8.38 5.57 11.65
CA LEU A 12 -7.37 5.95 10.68
C LEU A 12 -7.68 7.34 10.12
N LEU A 13 -6.63 8.06 9.69
CA LEU A 13 -6.80 9.34 9.03
C LEU A 13 -7.73 9.19 7.80
N PRO A 14 -8.60 10.18 7.53
CA PRO A 14 -9.48 10.12 6.36
C PRO A 14 -8.74 9.90 5.04
N VAL A 15 -7.54 10.46 4.88
CA VAL A 15 -6.72 10.26 3.69
C VAL A 15 -6.31 8.79 3.53
N ILE A 16 -6.05 8.09 4.63
CA ILE A 16 -5.77 6.64 4.60
C ILE A 16 -7.02 5.87 4.20
N ASN A 17 -8.19 6.22 4.76
CA ASN A 17 -9.45 5.58 4.38
C ASN A 17 -9.71 5.67 2.88
N ASP A 18 -9.42 6.81 2.28
CA ASP A 18 -9.76 7.08 0.89
C ASP A 18 -8.66 6.65 -0.09
N TYR A 19 -7.37 6.76 0.29
CA TYR A 19 -6.25 6.58 -0.63
C TYR A 19 -5.15 5.64 -0.12
N GLY A 20 -5.32 5.06 1.05
CA GLY A 20 -4.27 4.32 1.75
C GLY A 20 -4.09 2.85 1.39
N CYS A 21 -4.70 2.34 0.31
CA CYS A 21 -4.64 0.91 0.01
C CYS A 21 -3.19 0.41 -0.22
N LEU A 22 -2.39 1.13 -0.97
CA LEU A 22 -0.98 0.76 -1.19
C LEU A 22 -0.16 0.90 0.10
N PHE A 23 -0.37 1.98 0.84
CA PHE A 23 0.26 2.20 2.14
C PHE A 23 -0.01 1.03 3.10
N LEU A 24 -1.27 0.58 3.16
CA LEU A 24 -1.64 -0.55 4.02
C LEU A 24 -1.07 -1.89 3.51
N CYS A 25 -0.80 -2.02 2.22
CA CYS A 25 -0.06 -3.17 1.69
C CYS A 25 1.36 -3.22 2.26
N PHE A 26 2.05 -2.08 2.36
CA PHE A 26 3.35 -2.00 3.03
C PHE A 26 3.25 -2.42 4.50
N ALA A 27 2.24 -1.91 5.19
CA ALA A 27 2.01 -2.27 6.60
C ALA A 27 1.78 -3.77 6.77
N GLN A 28 1.01 -4.38 5.87
CA GLN A 28 0.75 -5.82 5.91
C GLN A 28 2.02 -6.64 5.65
N ALA A 29 2.85 -6.20 4.70
CA ALA A 29 4.11 -6.88 4.37
C ALA A 29 5.20 -6.68 5.44
N SER A 30 5.05 -5.68 6.31
CA SER A 30 6.01 -5.35 7.35
C SER A 30 6.14 -6.48 8.39
N PRO A 31 7.36 -6.71 8.91
CA PRO A 31 7.53 -7.62 10.07
C PRO A 31 7.02 -7.00 11.37
N LEU A 32 6.79 -5.68 11.42
CA LEU A 32 6.18 -5.03 12.57
C LEU A 32 4.70 -5.44 12.67
N ILE A 33 4.17 -5.45 13.89
CA ILE A 33 2.77 -5.79 14.12
C ILE A 33 2.00 -4.53 14.48
N PHE A 34 0.92 -4.27 13.74
CA PHE A 34 0.02 -3.15 13.97
C PHE A 34 -1.34 -3.69 14.42
N GLU A 35 -1.70 -3.42 15.66
CA GLU A 35 -2.98 -3.89 16.22
C GLU A 35 -3.52 -2.90 17.25
N GLY A 36 -4.82 -2.94 17.48
CA GLY A 36 -5.48 -2.12 18.47
C GLY A 36 -5.37 -0.63 18.20
N LYS A 37 -5.65 0.15 19.22
CA LYS A 37 -5.58 1.62 19.17
C LYS A 37 -4.16 2.10 18.86
N GLU A 38 -3.17 1.47 19.49
CA GLU A 38 -1.75 1.83 19.29
C GLU A 38 -1.31 1.59 17.85
N GLY A 39 -1.76 0.48 17.24
CA GLY A 39 -1.45 0.17 15.86
C GLY A 39 -2.04 1.21 14.91
N ARG A 40 -3.28 1.64 15.14
CA ARG A 40 -3.93 2.66 14.35
C ARG A 40 -3.24 4.01 14.49
N GLN A 41 -2.87 4.39 15.70
CA GLN A 41 -2.13 5.63 15.95
C GLN A 41 -0.75 5.60 15.30
N ALA A 42 -0.05 4.46 15.34
CA ALA A 42 1.25 4.30 14.69
C ALA A 42 1.13 4.47 13.17
N LEU A 43 0.12 3.91 12.54
CA LEU A 43 -0.12 4.07 11.10
C LEU A 43 -0.39 5.53 10.73
N ASN A 44 -1.21 6.22 11.51
CA ASN A 44 -1.50 7.64 11.31
C ASN A 44 -0.23 8.49 11.41
N LYS A 45 0.60 8.20 12.40
CA LYS A 45 1.87 8.89 12.60
C LYS A 45 2.83 8.65 11.45
N ILE A 46 2.95 7.39 10.99
CA ILE A 46 3.80 7.04 9.85
C ILE A 46 3.35 7.81 8.60
N TRP A 47 2.06 7.82 8.30
CA TRP A 47 1.54 8.57 7.16
C TRP A 47 1.95 10.04 7.23
N SER A 48 1.72 10.67 8.38
CA SER A 48 2.04 12.09 8.58
C SER A 48 3.52 12.38 8.45
N GLU A 49 4.38 11.55 9.07
CA GLU A 49 5.83 11.73 9.00
C GLU A 49 6.39 11.47 7.60
N ALA A 50 5.89 10.44 6.93
CA ALA A 50 6.28 10.13 5.56
C ALA A 50 5.88 11.26 4.59
N THR A 51 4.72 11.86 4.80
CA THR A 51 4.27 13.02 4.02
C THR A 51 5.19 14.22 4.24
N LYS A 52 5.57 14.49 5.48
CA LYS A 52 6.52 15.58 5.80
C LYS A 52 7.88 15.38 5.14
N LYS A 53 8.31 14.14 5.00
CA LYS A 53 9.60 13.81 4.36
C LYS A 53 9.52 13.76 2.83
N GLY A 54 8.32 13.89 2.27
CA GLY A 54 8.12 13.81 0.83
C GLY A 54 8.06 12.37 0.28
N TYR A 55 8.00 11.37 1.13
CA TYR A 55 7.86 9.96 0.68
C TYR A 55 6.44 9.66 0.21
N ILE A 56 5.48 10.41 0.72
CA ILE A 56 4.09 10.42 0.26
C ILE A 56 3.76 11.86 -0.09
N SER A 57 3.13 12.08 -1.25
CA SER A 57 2.69 13.42 -1.62
C SER A 57 1.49 13.83 -0.76
N GLY A 58 1.48 15.08 -0.34
CA GLY A 58 0.40 15.62 0.48
C GLY A 58 -0.66 16.33 -0.35
N ASP A 59 -1.37 17.23 0.31
CA ASP A 59 -2.33 18.14 -0.31
C ASP A 59 -1.55 19.26 -1.00
N ILE A 60 -1.21 19.07 -2.28
CA ILE A 60 -0.27 19.92 -3.01
C ILE A 60 -0.82 21.34 -3.20
N ASN A 61 -2.11 21.45 -3.51
CA ASN A 61 -2.75 22.75 -3.76
C ASN A 61 -3.41 23.36 -2.51
N HIS A 62 -3.30 22.69 -1.36
CA HIS A 62 -3.82 23.17 -0.07
C HIS A 62 -5.33 23.43 -0.06
N ASP A 63 -6.10 22.64 -0.82
CA ASP A 63 -7.56 22.78 -0.89
C ASP A 63 -8.32 21.97 0.15
N GLY A 64 -7.61 21.22 1.00
CA GLY A 64 -8.18 20.42 2.07
C GLY A 64 -8.60 19.01 1.67
N ASP A 65 -8.41 18.62 0.41
CA ASP A 65 -8.66 17.25 -0.04
C ASP A 65 -7.46 16.69 -0.80
N TYR A 66 -7.57 15.42 -1.26
CA TYR A 66 -6.47 14.69 -1.89
C TYR A 66 -6.91 14.05 -3.22
N ASP A 67 -7.92 14.61 -3.88
CA ASP A 67 -8.47 14.04 -5.10
C ASP A 67 -7.78 14.52 -6.39
N ASP A 68 -6.85 15.47 -6.27
CA ASP A 68 -6.10 15.98 -7.41
C ASP A 68 -4.96 15.02 -7.80
N ASP A 69 -4.61 15.01 -9.09
CA ASP A 69 -3.53 14.16 -9.59
C ASP A 69 -2.22 14.42 -8.85
N GLY A 70 -1.57 13.35 -8.45
CA GLY A 70 -0.29 13.39 -7.76
C GLY A 70 -0.37 13.57 -6.25
N GLU A 71 -1.57 13.75 -5.68
CA GLU A 71 -1.77 13.82 -4.24
C GLU A 71 -1.96 12.43 -3.63
N ALA A 72 -1.61 12.27 -2.36
CA ALA A 72 -1.71 11.03 -1.61
C ALA A 72 -1.04 9.83 -2.28
N GLU A 73 -0.04 10.06 -3.10
CA GLU A 73 0.73 9.02 -3.79
C GLU A 73 2.02 8.69 -3.06
N ILE A 74 2.41 7.42 -3.06
CA ILE A 74 3.71 7.02 -2.54
C ILE A 74 4.78 7.38 -3.59
N LYS A 75 5.68 8.29 -3.23
CA LYS A 75 6.74 8.80 -4.11
C LYS A 75 8.06 8.05 -3.91
N ASN A 76 8.37 7.65 -2.69
CA ASN A 76 9.60 6.92 -2.39
C ASN A 76 9.28 5.61 -1.69
N HIS A 77 9.07 4.56 -2.48
CA HIS A 77 8.72 3.23 -1.99
C HIS A 77 9.79 2.66 -1.06
N ASN A 78 11.06 2.80 -1.45
CA ASN A 78 12.17 2.24 -0.68
C ASN A 78 12.30 2.89 0.69
N ALA A 79 12.24 4.21 0.76
CA ALA A 79 12.34 4.93 2.02
C ALA A 79 11.16 4.62 2.93
N LEU A 80 9.94 4.58 2.40
CA LEU A 80 8.76 4.23 3.17
C LEU A 80 8.90 2.81 3.76
N ALA A 81 9.27 1.85 2.92
CA ALA A 81 9.43 0.46 3.35
C ALA A 81 10.53 0.32 4.41
N ASN A 82 11.71 0.86 4.12
CA ASN A 82 12.89 0.65 4.96
C ASN A 82 12.85 1.44 6.26
N GLU A 83 12.44 2.71 6.21
CA GLU A 83 12.44 3.56 7.41
C GLU A 83 11.25 3.31 8.33
N PHE A 84 10.06 3.15 7.78
CA PHE A 84 8.84 3.14 8.57
C PHE A 84 8.25 1.76 8.80
N PHE A 85 8.51 0.82 7.92
CA PHE A 85 7.91 -0.51 8.01
C PHE A 85 8.90 -1.63 8.28
N ALA A 86 10.18 -1.30 8.51
CA ALA A 86 11.23 -2.29 8.75
C ALA A 86 11.24 -3.39 7.66
N LEU A 87 10.82 -3.05 6.47
CA LEU A 87 10.72 -3.94 5.32
C LEU A 87 11.93 -3.70 4.43
N ASP A 88 12.89 -4.62 4.49
CA ASP A 88 14.19 -4.49 3.82
C ASP A 88 14.10 -4.94 2.37
N VAL A 89 13.51 -4.08 1.55
CA VAL A 89 13.28 -4.34 0.12
C VAL A 89 13.62 -3.14 -0.73
N ARG A 90 13.85 -3.40 -2.02
CA ARG A 90 13.94 -2.37 -3.06
C ARG A 90 12.87 -2.60 -4.11
N TYR A 91 12.22 -1.53 -4.50
CA TYR A 91 11.26 -1.51 -5.59
C TYR A 91 12.01 -1.43 -6.93
N ASP A 92 11.60 -2.22 -7.92
CA ASP A 92 12.25 -2.16 -9.24
C ASP A 92 11.76 -1.01 -10.13
N GLY A 93 10.72 -0.29 -9.69
CA GLY A 93 10.22 0.89 -10.40
C GLY A 93 9.36 0.59 -11.62
N THR A 94 9.04 -0.66 -11.86
CA THR A 94 8.30 -1.09 -13.05
C THR A 94 6.86 -1.49 -12.70
N HIS A 95 5.92 -1.09 -13.54
CA HIS A 95 4.55 -1.58 -13.50
C HIS A 95 4.47 -2.84 -14.37
N HIS A 96 4.59 -4.01 -13.73
CA HIS A 96 4.55 -5.29 -14.44
C HIS A 96 3.13 -5.64 -14.84
N LYS A 97 2.96 -6.20 -16.03
CA LYS A 97 1.64 -6.61 -16.52
C LYS A 97 1.12 -7.81 -15.74
N ALA A 98 -0.20 -7.92 -15.65
CA ALA A 98 -0.86 -8.99 -14.90
C ALA A 98 -0.48 -10.40 -15.37
N ASP A 99 -0.14 -10.56 -16.65
CA ASP A 99 0.23 -11.86 -17.24
C ASP A 99 1.72 -12.20 -17.12
N GLU A 100 2.56 -11.27 -16.63
CA GLU A 100 3.98 -11.56 -16.43
C GLU A 100 4.17 -12.58 -15.31
N LYS A 101 5.08 -13.51 -15.54
CA LYS A 101 5.46 -14.49 -14.52
C LYS A 101 6.34 -13.83 -13.45
N ILE A 102 5.98 -14.01 -12.20
CA ILE A 102 6.72 -13.43 -11.08
C ILE A 102 8.02 -14.22 -10.89
N PRO A 103 9.21 -13.57 -10.99
CA PRO A 103 10.48 -14.20 -10.73
C PRO A 103 10.58 -14.74 -9.30
N SER A 104 11.33 -15.84 -9.12
CA SER A 104 11.49 -16.45 -7.80
C SER A 104 12.20 -15.55 -6.79
N LYS A 105 13.02 -14.60 -7.26
CA LYS A 105 13.76 -13.66 -6.41
C LYS A 105 12.90 -12.51 -5.86
N VAL A 106 11.70 -12.30 -6.39
CA VAL A 106 10.79 -11.26 -5.88
C VAL A 106 10.35 -11.65 -4.47
N LYS A 107 10.49 -10.75 -3.52
CA LYS A 107 10.13 -11.00 -2.12
C LYS A 107 8.68 -10.65 -1.82
N VAL A 108 8.23 -9.50 -2.32
CA VAL A 108 6.89 -8.97 -2.06
C VAL A 108 6.26 -8.53 -3.37
N VAL A 109 5.00 -8.85 -3.55
CA VAL A 109 4.22 -8.45 -4.73
C VAL A 109 2.97 -7.72 -4.29
N PHE A 110 2.76 -6.52 -4.82
CA PHE A 110 1.49 -5.83 -4.68
C PHE A 110 0.80 -5.81 -6.03
N GLY A 111 -0.48 -6.14 -6.06
CA GLY A 111 -1.27 -6.14 -7.27
C GLY A 111 -2.22 -4.97 -7.30
N LYS A 112 -2.39 -4.35 -8.48
CA LYS A 112 -3.40 -3.33 -8.70
C LYS A 112 -4.57 -3.93 -9.46
N TYR A 113 -5.72 -3.99 -8.81
CA TYR A 113 -6.98 -4.39 -9.42
C TYR A 113 -7.72 -3.15 -9.91
N VAL A 114 -8.43 -3.28 -11.01
CA VAL A 114 -9.26 -2.21 -11.57
C VAL A 114 -10.67 -2.72 -11.85
N TRP A 115 -11.64 -1.85 -11.56
CA TRP A 115 -13.07 -2.05 -11.85
C TRP A 115 -13.71 -0.71 -12.18
N LYS A 116 -14.07 0.07 -11.18
CA LYS A 116 -14.55 1.47 -11.32
C LYS A 116 -13.50 2.45 -10.79
N GLY A 117 -12.34 1.98 -10.50
CA GLY A 117 -11.18 2.67 -9.96
C GLY A 117 -10.12 1.63 -9.67
N GLY A 118 -8.99 2.04 -9.09
CA GLY A 118 -7.89 1.17 -8.77
C GLY A 118 -7.86 0.82 -7.29
N HIS A 119 -7.37 -0.38 -6.96
CA HIS A 119 -7.18 -0.82 -5.59
C HIS A 119 -5.98 -1.76 -5.50
N PHE A 120 -5.08 -1.47 -4.55
CA PHE A 120 -3.91 -2.30 -4.33
C PHE A 120 -4.16 -3.37 -3.27
N VAL A 121 -3.62 -4.54 -3.52
CA VAL A 121 -3.69 -5.71 -2.63
C VAL A 121 -2.33 -6.39 -2.55
N VAL A 122 -2.15 -7.26 -1.57
CA VAL A 122 -0.94 -8.10 -1.50
C VAL A 122 -1.22 -9.42 -2.21
N LEU A 123 -0.30 -9.82 -3.08
CA LEU A 123 -0.38 -11.08 -3.81
C LEU A 123 0.70 -12.05 -3.34
N ASN A 124 0.42 -13.35 -3.45
CA ASN A 124 1.46 -14.37 -3.36
C ASN A 124 2.08 -14.62 -4.75
N LYS A 125 3.04 -15.53 -4.83
CA LYS A 125 3.76 -15.81 -6.09
C LYS A 125 2.87 -16.43 -7.17
N SER A 126 1.74 -17.00 -6.82
CA SER A 126 0.77 -17.51 -7.78
C SER A 126 -0.31 -16.48 -8.13
N LYS A 127 -0.11 -15.24 -7.72
CA LYS A 127 -1.01 -14.10 -7.98
C LYS A 127 -2.35 -14.18 -7.25
N ALA A 128 -2.46 -15.02 -6.23
CA ALA A 128 -3.65 -15.03 -5.37
C ALA A 128 -3.59 -13.85 -4.38
N VAL A 129 -4.73 -13.24 -4.12
CA VAL A 129 -4.85 -12.15 -3.14
C VAL A 129 -4.72 -12.75 -1.73
N THR A 130 -3.69 -12.32 -1.01
CA THR A 130 -3.47 -12.73 0.39
C THR A 130 -3.91 -11.66 1.37
N PHE A 131 -4.08 -10.42 0.91
CA PHE A 131 -4.55 -9.32 1.75
C PHE A 131 -5.26 -8.28 0.90
N ASP A 132 -6.45 -7.90 1.32
CA ASP A 132 -7.24 -6.78 0.81
C ASP A 132 -7.61 -5.91 2.02
N SER A 133 -7.20 -4.65 2.01
CA SER A 133 -7.39 -3.74 3.14
C SER A 133 -8.85 -3.46 3.50
N PHE A 134 -9.79 -3.72 2.58
CA PHE A 134 -11.23 -3.67 2.85
C PHE A 134 -11.82 -5.05 3.20
N GLY A 135 -10.99 -6.08 3.26
CA GLY A 135 -11.41 -7.46 3.46
C GLY A 135 -11.83 -8.12 2.15
N LYS A 136 -12.97 -7.76 1.60
CA LYS A 136 -13.47 -8.24 0.30
C LYS A 136 -13.97 -7.04 -0.49
N SER A 137 -13.03 -6.29 -1.07
CA SER A 137 -13.40 -5.10 -1.84
C SER A 137 -14.17 -5.46 -3.11
N ASN A 138 -15.09 -4.58 -3.50
CA ASN A 138 -15.83 -4.72 -4.77
C ASN A 138 -14.89 -4.70 -5.97
N THR A 139 -13.80 -3.94 -5.90
CA THR A 139 -12.82 -3.84 -6.98
C THR A 139 -12.15 -5.18 -7.26
N VAL A 140 -11.79 -5.95 -6.22
CA VAL A 140 -11.21 -7.29 -6.39
C VAL A 140 -12.27 -8.28 -6.86
N GLN A 141 -13.48 -8.25 -6.29
CA GLN A 141 -14.53 -9.21 -6.61
C GLN A 141 -15.09 -9.05 -8.02
N ASN A 142 -15.20 -7.81 -8.50
CA ASN A 142 -15.84 -7.49 -9.78
C ASN A 142 -14.85 -7.07 -10.86
N GLY A 143 -13.63 -6.73 -10.48
CA GLY A 143 -12.60 -6.27 -11.38
C GLY A 143 -11.60 -7.34 -11.77
N LYS A 144 -10.47 -6.89 -12.29
CA LYS A 144 -9.38 -7.78 -12.70
C LYS A 144 -8.04 -7.17 -12.35
N LEU A 145 -7.05 -8.02 -12.19
CA LEU A 145 -5.67 -7.60 -11.98
C LEU A 145 -5.16 -6.90 -13.24
N GLU A 146 -4.75 -5.64 -13.10
CA GLU A 146 -4.20 -4.83 -14.19
C GLU A 146 -2.68 -4.91 -14.25
N SER A 147 -2.03 -4.74 -13.10
CA SER A 147 -0.58 -4.63 -13.02
C SER A 147 -0.09 -5.05 -11.64
N MET A 148 1.23 -5.21 -11.55
CA MET A 148 1.90 -5.60 -10.30
C MET A 148 3.05 -4.68 -10.00
N ARG A 149 3.41 -4.59 -8.71
CA ARG A 149 4.62 -3.93 -8.22
C ARG A 149 5.47 -4.97 -7.52
N TRP A 150 6.72 -5.12 -7.95
CA TRP A 150 7.63 -6.15 -7.42
C TRP A 150 8.70 -5.52 -6.55
N TYR A 151 8.95 -6.14 -5.42
CA TYR A 151 9.93 -5.69 -4.44
C TYR A 151 10.89 -6.84 -4.15
N TYR A 152 12.18 -6.57 -4.29
CA TYR A 152 13.26 -7.54 -4.10
C TYR A 152 13.92 -7.32 -2.76
N ALA A 153 14.47 -8.37 -2.16
CA ALA A 153 15.29 -8.20 -0.97
C ALA A 153 16.53 -7.35 -1.30
N ASN A 154 16.97 -6.51 -0.35
CA ASN A 154 18.14 -5.64 -0.55
C ASN A 154 19.46 -6.38 -0.61
N SER A 155 19.52 -7.62 -0.12
CA SER A 155 20.75 -8.40 -0.10
C SER A 155 20.59 -9.73 -0.81
#